data_d2ed828f8f832109ccbc0dffe3b53ee7
#
_entry.id   d2ed828f8f832109ccbc0dffe3b53ee7
#
_cell.length_a   1.000
_cell.length_b   1.000
_cell.length_c   1.000
_cell.angle_alpha   90.00
_cell.angle_beta   90.00
_cell.angle_gamma   90.00
#
_symmetry.space_group_name_H-M   'P 1'
#
loop_
_entity.id
_entity.type
_entity.pdbx_description
1 polymer ?
#
loop_
_entity_poly.entity_id
_entity_poly.type
_entity_poly.pdbx_seq_one_letter_code
_entity_poly.pdbx_strand_id
1 'polypeptide(L)'
;MLIFGLVLAAAAAAFHVFIFALESLRWTEPETRRIFGVASEADAETTRSLAFNQGFYNLFLALATLLGIALLISGLTTVGLTLVFTGTGMMLAAALVLVLSNVKMAKSAAMQGGLPLLAIVVTAVAVALS
;
A
#
# COMPACT_ATOMS: atom_id res chain seq x y z
N MET A 1 8.19 -8.63 -19.09
CA MET A 1 8.60 -8.00 -17.82
C MET A 1 7.61 -6.94 -17.33
N LEU A 2 7.17 -6.00 -18.16
CA LEU A 2 6.23 -4.94 -17.76
C LEU A 2 4.94 -5.51 -17.15
N ILE A 3 4.28 -6.46 -17.83
CA ILE A 3 3.05 -7.11 -17.30
C ILE A 3 3.27 -7.68 -15.91
N PHE A 4 4.41 -8.32 -15.65
CA PHE A 4 4.72 -8.86 -14.32
C PHE A 4 4.87 -7.76 -13.27
N GLY A 5 5.51 -6.64 -13.61
CA GLY A 5 5.58 -5.46 -12.74
C GLY A 5 4.20 -4.89 -12.41
N LEU A 6 3.30 -4.81 -13.42
CA LEU A 6 1.93 -4.34 -13.21
C LEU A 6 1.08 -5.30 -12.35
N VAL A 7 1.29 -6.62 -12.48
CA VAL A 7 0.66 -7.62 -11.60
C VAL A 7 1.10 -7.42 -10.16
N LEU A 8 2.39 -7.19 -9.92
CA LEU A 8 2.89 -6.87 -8.58
C LEU A 8 2.32 -5.56 -8.03
N ALA A 9 2.19 -4.52 -8.88
CA ALA A 9 1.58 -3.26 -8.49
C ALA A 9 0.08 -3.44 -8.15
N ALA A 10 -0.65 -4.24 -8.93
CA ALA A 10 -2.05 -4.58 -8.64
C ALA A 10 -2.19 -5.37 -7.33
N ALA A 11 -1.28 -6.31 -7.07
CA ALA A 11 -1.25 -7.05 -5.80
C ALA A 11 -0.94 -6.12 -4.61
N ALA A 12 -0.01 -5.17 -4.77
CA ALA A 12 0.25 -4.14 -3.77
C ALA A 12 -0.99 -3.28 -3.49
N ALA A 13 -1.68 -2.84 -4.54
CA ALA A 13 -2.93 -2.08 -4.42
C ALA A 13 -4.03 -2.89 -3.69
N ALA A 14 -4.22 -4.15 -4.05
CA ALA A 14 -5.18 -5.04 -3.38
C ALA A 14 -4.87 -5.21 -1.89
N PHE A 15 -3.59 -5.34 -1.53
CA PHE A 15 -3.17 -5.39 -0.13
C PHE A 15 -3.48 -4.09 0.62
N HIS A 16 -3.31 -2.92 0.00
CA HIS A 16 -3.64 -1.62 0.60
C HIS A 16 -5.16 -1.41 0.72
N VAL A 17 -5.98 -1.96 -0.19
CA VAL A 17 -7.44 -2.03 0.01
C VAL A 17 -7.80 -2.90 1.22
N PHE A 18 -7.08 -4.01 1.43
CA PHE A 18 -7.26 -4.84 2.62
C PHE A 18 -6.89 -4.08 3.90
N ILE A 19 -5.78 -3.32 3.90
CA ILE A 19 -5.40 -2.46 5.05
C ILE A 19 -6.49 -1.41 5.31
N PHE A 20 -7.03 -0.77 4.26
CA PHE A 20 -8.17 0.13 4.39
C PHE A 20 -9.34 -0.53 5.14
N ALA A 21 -9.70 -1.76 4.75
CA ALA A 21 -10.80 -2.47 5.41
C ALA A 21 -10.52 -2.71 6.90
N LEU A 22 -9.29 -3.07 7.27
CA LEU A 22 -8.90 -3.26 8.66
C LEU A 22 -8.93 -1.94 9.44
N GLU A 23 -8.33 -0.89 8.92
CA GLU A 23 -8.16 0.39 9.62
C GLU A 23 -9.45 1.22 9.67
N SER A 24 -10.22 1.26 8.57
CA SER A 24 -11.40 2.13 8.51
C SER A 24 -12.69 1.43 8.92
N LEU A 25 -12.81 0.11 8.73
CA LEU A 25 -14.07 -0.61 8.94
C LEU A 25 -14.02 -1.59 10.14
N ARG A 26 -12.84 -2.12 10.48
CA ARG A 26 -12.67 -3.22 11.43
C ARG A 26 -11.65 -2.93 12.54
N TRP A 27 -11.36 -1.66 12.82
CA TRP A 27 -10.26 -1.26 13.72
C TRP A 27 -10.37 -1.82 15.14
N THR A 28 -11.57 -1.85 15.71
CA THR A 28 -11.82 -2.31 17.08
C THR A 28 -11.90 -3.84 17.23
N GLU A 29 -11.93 -4.59 16.12
CA GLU A 29 -12.01 -6.05 16.17
C GLU A 29 -10.73 -6.66 16.77
N PRO A 30 -10.85 -7.74 17.57
CA PRO A 30 -9.71 -8.36 18.24
C PRO A 30 -8.58 -8.77 17.29
N GLU A 31 -8.92 -9.29 16.11
CA GLU A 31 -7.92 -9.70 15.11
C GLU A 31 -7.16 -8.51 14.54
N THR A 32 -7.87 -7.42 14.21
CA THR A 32 -7.26 -6.18 13.72
C THR A 32 -6.34 -5.59 14.78
N ARG A 33 -6.80 -5.50 16.02
CA ARG A 33 -5.99 -5.02 17.16
C ARG A 33 -4.69 -5.81 17.30
N ARG A 34 -4.76 -7.12 17.17
CA ARG A 34 -3.57 -8.00 17.23
C ARG A 34 -2.59 -7.72 16.08
N ILE A 35 -3.10 -7.52 14.85
CA ILE A 35 -2.25 -7.21 13.67
C ILE A 35 -1.49 -5.90 13.87
N PHE A 36 -2.17 -4.87 14.39
CA PHE A 36 -1.59 -3.53 14.57
C PHE A 36 -0.96 -3.30 15.95
N GLY A 37 -0.95 -4.31 16.81
CA GLY A 37 -0.34 -4.22 18.16
C GLY A 37 -1.09 -3.29 19.11
N VAL A 38 -2.41 -3.12 18.93
CA VAL A 38 -3.26 -2.32 19.82
C VAL A 38 -3.63 -3.14 21.06
N ALA A 39 -3.22 -2.66 22.24
CA ALA A 39 -3.23 -3.46 23.46
C ALA A 39 -4.64 -3.76 23.99
N SER A 40 -5.57 -2.80 23.88
CA SER A 40 -6.91 -2.93 24.43
C SER A 40 -7.99 -2.39 23.49
N GLU A 41 -9.24 -2.71 23.76
CA GLU A 41 -10.38 -2.13 23.05
C GLU A 41 -10.51 -0.64 23.34
N ALA A 42 -10.22 -0.21 24.55
CA ALA A 42 -10.23 1.21 24.93
C ALA A 42 -9.19 2.02 24.14
N ASP A 43 -7.98 1.46 23.93
CA ASP A 43 -6.95 2.09 23.09
C ASP A 43 -7.41 2.15 21.61
N ALA A 44 -8.07 1.10 21.13
CA ALA A 44 -8.62 1.09 19.78
C ALA A 44 -9.71 2.16 19.60
N GLU A 45 -10.63 2.29 20.54
CA GLU A 45 -11.66 3.35 20.48
C GLU A 45 -11.03 4.75 20.50
N THR A 46 -10.01 4.97 21.34
CA THR A 46 -9.29 6.25 21.41
C THR A 46 -8.63 6.63 20.08
N THR A 47 -8.08 5.64 19.36
CA THR A 47 -7.37 5.86 18.09
C THR A 47 -8.23 5.64 16.85
N ARG A 48 -9.52 5.32 17.00
CA ARG A 48 -10.41 4.94 15.91
C ARG A 48 -10.51 5.98 14.79
N SER A 49 -10.61 7.27 15.14
CA SER A 49 -10.71 8.33 14.14
C SER A 49 -9.42 8.47 13.31
N LEU A 50 -8.26 8.27 13.95
CA LEU A 50 -6.97 8.28 13.26
C LEU A 50 -6.83 7.07 12.33
N ALA A 51 -7.19 5.88 12.81
CA ALA A 51 -7.18 4.67 12.00
C ALA A 51 -8.13 4.78 10.81
N PHE A 52 -9.32 5.33 11.00
CA PHE A 52 -10.28 5.57 9.92
C PHE A 52 -9.66 6.42 8.79
N ASN A 53 -9.06 7.56 9.12
CA ASN A 53 -8.38 8.40 8.15
C ASN A 53 -7.21 7.68 7.48
N GLN A 54 -6.41 6.96 8.25
CA GLN A 54 -5.24 6.22 7.75
C GLN A 54 -5.66 5.15 6.73
N GLY A 55 -6.75 4.44 6.98
CA GLY A 55 -7.29 3.48 6.04
C GLY A 55 -7.69 4.11 4.72
N PHE A 56 -8.33 5.28 4.73
CA PHE A 56 -8.67 6.01 3.51
C PHE A 56 -7.44 6.47 2.72
N TYR A 57 -6.35 6.88 3.37
CA TYR A 57 -5.08 7.13 2.67
C TYR A 57 -4.57 5.88 1.96
N ASN A 58 -4.64 4.72 2.59
CA ASN A 58 -4.29 3.44 1.94
C ASN A 58 -5.18 3.15 0.74
N LEU A 59 -6.49 3.40 0.84
CA LEU A 59 -7.42 3.25 -0.28
C LEU A 59 -7.06 4.18 -1.45
N PHE A 60 -6.74 5.44 -1.19
CA PHE A 60 -6.39 6.39 -2.25
C PHE A 60 -5.09 6.03 -2.95
N LEU A 61 -4.09 5.52 -2.24
CA LEU A 61 -2.87 4.98 -2.85
C LEU A 61 -3.16 3.80 -3.77
N ALA A 62 -4.03 2.89 -3.33
CA ALA A 62 -4.48 1.76 -4.14
C ALA A 62 -5.22 2.22 -5.41
N LEU A 63 -6.16 3.15 -5.28
CA LEU A 63 -6.92 3.70 -6.40
C LEU A 63 -6.02 4.43 -7.41
N ALA A 64 -5.06 5.22 -6.95
CA ALA A 64 -4.10 5.89 -7.82
C ALA A 64 -3.25 4.89 -8.61
N THR A 65 -2.78 3.81 -7.95
CA THR A 65 -2.02 2.74 -8.60
C THR A 65 -2.86 2.00 -9.64
N LEU A 66 -4.10 1.61 -9.30
CA LEU A 66 -5.01 0.92 -10.23
C LEU A 66 -5.42 1.80 -11.41
N LEU A 67 -5.65 3.08 -11.19
CA LEU A 67 -5.90 4.05 -12.24
C LEU A 67 -4.69 4.14 -13.18
N GLY A 68 -3.48 4.18 -12.61
CA GLY A 68 -2.24 4.17 -13.39
C GLY A 68 -2.13 2.95 -14.30
N ILE A 69 -2.43 1.76 -13.78
CA ILE A 69 -2.46 0.51 -14.56
C ILE A 69 -3.50 0.60 -15.69
N ALA A 70 -4.71 1.07 -15.40
CA ALA A 70 -5.77 1.20 -16.39
C ALA A 70 -5.39 2.18 -17.52
N LEU A 71 -4.80 3.33 -17.19
CA LEU A 71 -4.35 4.32 -18.15
C LEU A 71 -3.18 3.80 -19.01
N LEU A 72 -2.27 3.03 -18.41
CA LEU A 72 -1.19 2.39 -19.17
C LEU A 72 -1.74 1.39 -20.20
N ILE A 73 -2.70 0.56 -19.82
CA ILE A 73 -3.35 -0.40 -20.70
C ILE A 73 -4.11 0.31 -21.84
N SER A 74 -4.68 1.49 -21.55
CA SER A 74 -5.38 2.30 -22.58
C SER A 74 -4.45 3.08 -23.52
N GLY A 75 -3.12 2.93 -23.37
CA GLY A 75 -2.13 3.58 -24.24
C GLY A 75 -1.61 4.92 -23.72
N LEU A 76 -2.09 5.43 -22.57
CA LEU A 76 -1.59 6.64 -21.92
C LEU A 76 -0.34 6.32 -21.09
N THR A 77 0.72 5.86 -21.77
CA THR A 77 1.90 5.24 -21.14
C THR A 77 2.55 6.13 -20.10
N THR A 78 2.86 7.38 -20.42
CA THR A 78 3.56 8.28 -19.50
C THR A 78 2.75 8.55 -18.24
N VAL A 79 1.46 8.87 -18.40
CA VAL A 79 0.58 9.15 -17.25
C VAL A 79 0.37 7.88 -16.42
N GLY A 80 0.13 6.74 -17.08
CA GLY A 80 -0.04 5.46 -16.41
C GLY A 80 1.18 5.05 -15.58
N LEU A 81 2.38 5.10 -16.16
CA LEU A 81 3.63 4.80 -15.45
C LEU A 81 3.86 5.78 -14.29
N THR A 82 3.62 7.07 -14.50
CA THR A 82 3.76 8.07 -13.42
C THR A 82 2.88 7.72 -12.22
N LEU A 83 1.61 7.38 -12.44
CA LEU A 83 0.70 7.01 -11.35
C LEU A 83 1.08 5.69 -10.69
N VAL A 84 1.51 4.69 -11.46
CA VAL A 84 1.98 3.41 -10.90
C VAL A 84 3.20 3.64 -10.00
N PHE A 85 4.22 4.37 -10.47
CA PHE A 85 5.41 4.67 -9.67
C PHE A 85 5.11 5.56 -8.47
N THR A 86 4.23 6.56 -8.63
CA THR A 86 3.83 7.43 -7.52
C THR A 86 3.08 6.65 -6.46
N GLY A 87 2.08 5.87 -6.83
CA GLY A 87 1.29 5.08 -5.88
C GLY A 87 2.13 4.04 -5.14
N THR A 88 2.86 3.20 -5.88
CA THR A 88 3.75 2.18 -5.27
C THR A 88 4.92 2.82 -4.50
N GLY A 89 5.45 3.95 -4.96
CA GLY A 89 6.51 4.70 -4.27
C GLY A 89 6.05 5.26 -2.93
N MET A 90 4.84 5.81 -2.86
CA MET A 90 4.24 6.28 -1.60
C MET A 90 3.94 5.13 -0.65
N MET A 91 3.47 3.98 -1.14
CA MET A 91 3.28 2.77 -0.34
C MET A 91 4.60 2.31 0.30
N LEU A 92 5.67 2.25 -0.49
CA LEU A 92 7.02 1.90 -0.02
C LEU A 92 7.56 2.92 0.99
N ALA A 93 7.41 4.22 0.70
CA ALA A 93 7.85 5.28 1.59
C ALA A 93 7.13 5.21 2.95
N ALA A 94 5.82 4.98 2.96
CA ALA A 94 5.04 4.79 4.19
C ALA A 94 5.53 3.58 5.00
N ALA A 95 5.84 2.46 4.35
CA ALA A 95 6.40 1.27 4.99
C ALA A 95 7.79 1.54 5.59
N LEU A 96 8.64 2.32 4.91
CA LEU A 96 9.94 2.76 5.43
C LEU A 96 9.78 3.66 6.67
N VAL A 97 8.88 4.63 6.63
CA VAL A 97 8.56 5.47 7.80
C VAL A 97 8.10 4.62 8.97
N LEU A 98 7.23 3.62 8.71
CA LEU A 98 6.74 2.72 9.76
C LEU A 98 7.87 1.98 10.47
N VAL A 99 8.80 1.36 9.73
CA VAL A 99 9.89 0.60 10.36
C VAL A 99 10.93 1.52 11.01
N LEU A 100 11.20 2.70 10.45
CA LEU A 100 12.16 3.66 11.01
C LEU A 100 11.63 4.32 12.28
N SER A 101 10.32 4.53 12.39
CA SER A 101 9.69 5.09 13.59
C SER A 101 9.48 4.05 14.69
N ASN A 102 9.30 2.78 14.34
CA ASN A 102 9.09 1.69 15.28
C ASN A 102 9.57 0.35 14.73
N VAL A 103 10.79 -0.05 15.12
CA VAL A 103 11.41 -1.30 14.66
C VAL A 103 10.60 -2.57 15.00
N LYS A 104 9.74 -2.52 16.01
CA LYS A 104 8.83 -3.63 16.34
C LYS A 104 7.80 -3.88 15.25
N MET A 105 7.56 -2.89 14.39
CA MET A 105 6.63 -2.99 13.24
C MET A 105 7.33 -3.48 11.96
N ALA A 106 8.57 -3.97 12.03
CA ALA A 106 9.34 -4.41 10.86
C ALA A 106 8.61 -5.49 10.03
N LYS A 107 7.92 -6.43 10.67
CA LYS A 107 7.11 -7.43 9.96
C LYS A 107 5.97 -6.79 9.17
N SER A 108 5.22 -5.89 9.79
CA SER A 108 4.12 -5.16 9.12
C SER A 108 4.65 -4.28 7.99
N ALA A 109 5.77 -3.59 8.22
CA ALA A 109 6.43 -2.77 7.20
C ALA A 109 6.90 -3.62 6.01
N ALA A 110 7.49 -4.80 6.24
CA ALA A 110 7.89 -5.72 5.18
C ALA A 110 6.70 -6.24 4.37
N MET A 111 5.58 -6.52 5.03
CA MET A 111 4.34 -6.93 4.35
C MET A 111 3.75 -5.82 3.48
N GLN A 112 3.77 -4.58 3.95
CA GLN A 112 3.25 -3.43 3.20
C GLN A 112 4.16 -2.98 2.08
N GLY A 113 5.47 -2.94 2.33
CA GLY A 113 6.48 -2.39 1.41
C GLY A 113 7.06 -3.39 0.42
N GLY A 114 6.99 -4.70 0.71
CA GLY A 114 7.63 -5.73 -0.12
C GLY A 114 7.07 -5.79 -1.54
N LEU A 115 5.76 -5.87 -1.70
CA LEU A 115 5.12 -5.87 -3.02
C LEU A 115 5.34 -4.55 -3.78
N PRO A 116 5.15 -3.36 -3.19
CA PRO A 116 5.48 -2.10 -3.85
C PRO A 116 6.94 -2.02 -4.30
N LEU A 117 7.90 -2.44 -3.48
CA LEU A 117 9.31 -2.46 -3.84
C LEU A 117 9.56 -3.32 -5.08
N LEU A 118 9.06 -4.55 -5.08
CA LEU A 118 9.19 -5.46 -6.22
C LEU A 118 8.52 -4.90 -7.47
N ALA A 119 7.33 -4.30 -7.35
CA ALA A 119 6.62 -3.66 -8.45
C ALA A 119 7.47 -2.53 -9.07
N ILE A 120 8.04 -1.67 -8.24
CA ILE A 120 8.91 -0.56 -8.68
C ILE A 120 10.11 -1.10 -9.44
N VAL A 121 10.85 -2.05 -8.84
CA VAL A 121 12.09 -2.57 -9.44
C VAL A 121 11.81 -3.25 -10.78
N VAL A 122 10.82 -4.15 -10.83
CA VAL A 122 10.49 -4.89 -12.04
C VAL A 122 9.97 -3.96 -13.15
N THR A 123 9.12 -2.99 -12.80
CA THR A 123 8.59 -2.03 -13.77
C THR A 123 9.69 -1.10 -14.29
N ALA A 124 10.56 -0.60 -13.39
CA ALA A 124 11.68 0.26 -13.79
C ALA A 124 12.65 -0.46 -14.74
N VAL A 125 13.02 -1.71 -14.42
CA VAL A 125 13.88 -2.52 -15.30
C VAL A 125 13.19 -2.78 -16.64
N ALA A 126 11.87 -3.07 -16.65
CA ALA A 126 11.12 -3.29 -17.88
C ALA A 126 11.10 -2.04 -18.79
N VAL A 127 10.93 -0.86 -18.20
CA VAL A 127 10.95 0.42 -18.92
C VAL A 127 12.35 0.77 -19.43
N ALA A 128 13.38 0.51 -18.63
CA ALA A 128 14.76 0.79 -19.02
C ALA A 128 15.28 -0.11 -20.17
N LEU A 129 14.69 -1.29 -20.35
CA LEU A 129 15.06 -2.25 -21.40
C LEU A 129 14.14 -2.18 -22.64
N SER A 130 13.14 -1.31 -22.67
CA SER A 130 12.23 -1.12 -23.81
C SER A 130 12.70 0.01 -24.73
#